data_3a2dff2d314d8e0b81a28b43da4cfb3b
#
_entry.id   3a2dff2d314d8e0b81a28b43da4cfb3b
#
_cell.length_a   1.000
_cell.length_b   1.000
_cell.length_c   1.000
_cell.angle_alpha   90.00
_cell.angle_beta   90.00
_cell.angle_gamma   90.00
#
_symmetry.space_group_name_H-M   'P 1'
#
loop_
_entity.id
_entity.type
_entity.pdbx_description
1 polymer ?
#
loop_
_entity_poly.entity_id
_entity_poly.type
_entity_poly.pdbx_seq_one_letter_code
_entity_poly.pdbx_strand_id
1 'polypeptide(L)'
;MTVLDTSGLVDYLIGEEAFAEVDALIRAEGTLSAPDLVVFEVVAVLRRLAVRQAIDPIRAASAVTDVGDFPLEIFPALPLRDRAWELRENLTAADAFFVSLAELLAEPLATKDRDLAFAARSLGIETIELAKGH
;
A
#
# COMPACT_ATOMS: atom_id res chain seq x y z
N MET A 1 -4.17 -0.05 -13.30
CA MET A 1 -3.46 -0.71 -12.18
C MET A 1 -3.81 -0.03 -10.86
N THR A 2 -4.57 -0.70 -10.05
CA THR A 2 -4.91 -0.19 -8.72
C THR A 2 -3.65 0.13 -7.93
N VAL A 3 -3.65 1.26 -7.23
CA VAL A 3 -2.58 1.62 -6.31
C VAL A 3 -2.82 0.88 -5.00
N LEU A 4 -1.85 0.08 -4.58
CA LEU A 4 -1.92 -0.71 -3.35
C LEU A 4 -1.05 -0.06 -2.28
N ASP A 5 -1.63 0.26 -1.12
CA ASP A 5 -0.83 0.83 -0.05
C ASP A 5 -0.07 -0.26 0.72
N THR A 6 0.80 0.19 1.61
CA THR A 6 1.67 -0.71 2.38
C THR A 6 0.90 -1.72 3.20
N SER A 7 -0.22 -1.32 3.80
CA SER A 7 -1.01 -2.22 4.67
C SER A 7 -1.55 -3.42 3.91
N GLY A 8 -2.05 -3.21 2.70
CA GLY A 8 -2.54 -4.29 1.87
C GLY A 8 -1.42 -5.21 1.38
N LEU A 9 -0.29 -4.63 0.99
CA LEU A 9 0.86 -5.40 0.54
C LEU A 9 1.43 -6.28 1.65
N VAL A 10 1.59 -5.73 2.85
CA VAL A 10 2.07 -6.51 4.00
C VAL A 10 1.12 -7.67 4.30
N ASP A 11 -0.19 -7.41 4.34
CA ASP A 11 -1.17 -8.47 4.60
C ASP A 11 -1.07 -9.60 3.58
N TYR A 12 -0.88 -9.26 2.31
CA TYR A 12 -0.70 -10.28 1.28
C TYR A 12 0.56 -11.10 1.54
N LEU A 13 1.66 -10.45 1.87
CA LEU A 13 2.95 -11.11 2.04
C LEU A 13 2.97 -12.07 3.24
N ILE A 14 2.24 -11.75 4.30
CA ILE A 14 2.22 -12.57 5.52
C ILE A 14 0.93 -13.36 5.71
N GLY A 15 0.02 -13.32 4.74
CA GLY A 15 -1.20 -14.13 4.76
C GLY A 15 -2.24 -13.66 5.75
N GLU A 16 -2.37 -12.35 5.96
CA GLU A 16 -3.33 -11.77 6.90
C GLU A 16 -4.65 -11.39 6.21
N GLU A 17 -5.47 -10.60 6.89
CA GLU A 17 -6.88 -10.33 6.56
C GLU A 17 -7.15 -9.94 5.11
N ALA A 18 -6.33 -9.10 4.52
CA ALA A 18 -6.57 -8.60 3.17
C ALA A 18 -6.01 -9.51 2.06
N PHE A 19 -5.42 -10.67 2.40
CA PHE A 19 -4.78 -11.55 1.42
C PHE A 19 -5.70 -11.89 0.24
N ALA A 20 -6.90 -12.36 0.53
CA ALA A 20 -7.81 -12.81 -0.53
C ALA A 20 -8.23 -11.68 -1.46
N GLU A 21 -8.46 -10.49 -0.91
CA GLU A 21 -8.84 -9.33 -1.71
C GLU A 21 -7.72 -8.84 -2.60
N VAL A 22 -6.49 -8.80 -2.08
CA VAL A 22 -5.31 -8.42 -2.87
C VAL A 22 -5.04 -9.45 -3.95
N ASP A 23 -5.16 -10.73 -3.62
CA ASP A 23 -5.02 -11.81 -4.61
C ASP A 23 -6.04 -11.67 -5.74
N ALA A 24 -7.28 -11.32 -5.41
CA ALA A 24 -8.31 -11.08 -6.41
C ALA A 24 -7.96 -9.90 -7.33
N LEU A 25 -7.39 -8.82 -6.77
CA LEU A 25 -6.93 -7.68 -7.58
C LEU A 25 -5.82 -8.10 -8.55
N ILE A 26 -4.86 -8.90 -8.09
CA ILE A 26 -3.78 -9.40 -8.94
C ILE A 26 -4.37 -10.23 -10.09
N ARG A 27 -5.31 -11.11 -9.78
CA ARG A 27 -5.95 -11.95 -10.81
C ARG A 27 -6.72 -11.13 -11.84
N ALA A 28 -7.36 -10.04 -11.40
CA ALA A 28 -8.14 -9.18 -12.28
C ALA A 28 -7.27 -8.26 -13.13
N GLU A 29 -6.18 -7.73 -12.58
CA GLU A 29 -5.39 -6.67 -13.22
C GLU A 29 -4.02 -7.12 -13.71
N GLY A 30 -3.50 -8.22 -13.19
CA GLY A 30 -2.16 -8.73 -13.50
C GLY A 30 -1.05 -8.03 -12.73
N THR A 31 -1.08 -6.73 -12.62
CA THR A 31 -0.07 -5.91 -11.94
C THR A 31 -0.78 -4.80 -11.17
N LEU A 32 -0.31 -4.51 -9.98
CA LEU A 32 -0.76 -3.38 -9.17
C LEU A 32 0.33 -2.30 -9.19
N SER A 33 0.11 -1.16 -8.58
CA SER A 33 1.07 -0.05 -8.59
C SER A 33 1.30 0.52 -7.20
N ALA A 34 2.45 1.11 -6.99
CA ALA A 34 2.79 1.81 -5.76
C ALA A 34 3.94 2.78 -6.00
N PRO A 35 4.05 3.84 -5.18
CA PRO A 35 5.25 4.66 -5.19
C PRO A 35 6.43 3.88 -4.58
N ASP A 36 7.65 4.22 -4.95
CA ASP A 36 8.85 3.49 -4.55
C ASP A 36 9.08 3.44 -3.04
N LEU A 37 8.54 4.40 -2.28
CA LEU A 37 8.62 4.36 -0.82
C LEU A 37 7.95 3.13 -0.21
N VAL A 38 7.10 2.42 -0.95
CA VAL A 38 6.46 1.20 -0.45
C VAL A 38 7.49 0.16 -0.02
N VAL A 39 8.62 0.08 -0.70
CA VAL A 39 9.68 -0.87 -0.36
C VAL A 39 10.22 -0.58 1.03
N PHE A 40 10.53 0.68 1.30
CA PHE A 40 10.97 1.11 2.63
C PHE A 40 9.91 0.80 3.69
N GLU A 41 8.65 1.13 3.41
CA GLU A 41 7.58 0.95 4.38
C GLU A 41 7.31 -0.51 4.71
N VAL A 42 7.34 -1.38 3.73
CA VAL A 42 7.18 -2.82 3.95
C VAL A 42 8.27 -3.34 4.88
N VAL A 43 9.52 -2.98 4.61
CA VAL A 43 10.64 -3.37 5.49
C VAL A 43 10.44 -2.81 6.89
N ALA A 44 10.01 -1.56 7.02
CA ALA A 44 9.78 -0.92 8.31
C ALA A 44 8.68 -1.65 9.11
N VAL A 45 7.56 -2.00 8.47
CA VAL A 45 6.46 -2.72 9.13
C VAL A 45 6.90 -4.11 9.55
N LEU A 46 7.53 -4.86 8.66
CA LEU A 46 7.99 -6.22 8.96
C LEU A 46 9.04 -6.22 10.07
N ARG A 47 9.95 -5.26 10.05
CA ARG A 47 10.92 -5.09 11.13
C ARG A 47 10.22 -4.87 12.48
N ARG A 48 9.26 -3.97 12.52
CA ARG A 48 8.51 -3.68 13.75
C ARG A 48 7.80 -4.91 14.29
N LEU A 49 7.15 -5.67 13.41
CA LEU A 49 6.46 -6.89 13.80
C LEU A 49 7.45 -7.95 14.32
N ALA A 50 8.58 -8.11 13.67
CA ALA A 50 9.60 -9.08 14.08
C ALA A 50 10.23 -8.70 15.42
N VAL A 51 10.57 -7.43 15.62
CA VAL A 51 11.16 -6.93 16.86
C VAL A 51 10.20 -7.09 18.04
N ARG A 52 8.90 -6.89 17.80
CA ARG A 52 7.86 -7.10 18.82
C ARG A 52 7.49 -8.56 19.01
N GLN A 53 8.10 -9.46 18.27
CA GLN A 53 7.78 -10.89 18.28
C GLN A 53 6.32 -11.18 17.89
N ALA A 54 5.72 -10.29 17.09
CA ALA A 54 4.37 -10.49 16.55
C ALA A 54 4.39 -11.38 15.30
N ILE A 55 5.55 -11.57 14.70
CA ILE A 55 5.77 -12.48 13.58
C ILE A 55 7.13 -13.16 13.76
N ASP A 56 7.22 -14.41 13.32
CA ASP A 56 8.49 -15.15 13.32
C ASP A 56 9.50 -14.39 12.43
N PRO A 57 10.74 -14.14 12.92
CA PRO A 57 11.76 -13.44 12.13
C PRO A 57 12.08 -14.13 10.79
N ILE A 58 12.01 -15.45 10.72
CA ILE A 58 12.25 -16.19 9.47
C ILE A 58 11.13 -15.89 8.48
N ARG A 59 9.89 -15.84 8.97
CA ARG A 59 8.75 -15.49 8.13
C ARG A 59 8.83 -14.05 7.65
N ALA A 60 9.23 -13.13 8.52
CA ALA A 60 9.42 -11.73 8.13
C ALA A 60 10.48 -11.61 7.04
N ALA A 61 11.60 -12.33 7.18
CA ALA A 61 12.67 -12.34 6.18
C ALA A 61 12.17 -12.87 4.84
N SER A 62 11.35 -13.94 4.86
CA SER A 62 10.75 -14.50 3.64
C SER A 62 9.82 -13.47 2.96
N ALA A 63 9.05 -12.73 3.75
CA ALA A 63 8.17 -11.69 3.21
C ALA A 63 8.96 -10.57 2.54
N VAL A 64 10.10 -10.16 3.11
CA VAL A 64 10.98 -9.17 2.49
C VAL A 64 11.46 -9.66 1.12
N THR A 65 11.87 -10.93 1.03
CA THR A 65 12.28 -11.54 -0.23
C THR A 65 11.12 -11.55 -1.23
N ASP A 66 9.92 -11.91 -0.76
CA ASP A 66 8.73 -12.04 -1.62
C ASP A 66 8.28 -10.72 -2.24
N VAL A 67 8.66 -9.57 -1.66
CA VAL A 67 8.39 -8.26 -2.29
C VAL A 67 8.93 -8.22 -3.71
N GLY A 68 10.10 -8.82 -3.94
CA GLY A 68 10.73 -8.84 -5.26
C GLY A 68 9.94 -9.62 -6.31
N ASP A 69 9.12 -10.58 -5.88
CA ASP A 69 8.31 -11.42 -6.77
C ASP A 69 6.86 -10.95 -6.89
N PHE A 70 6.46 -9.98 -6.08
CA PHE A 70 5.11 -9.44 -6.13
C PHE A 70 4.90 -8.65 -7.42
N PRO A 71 3.76 -8.84 -8.13
CA PRO A 71 3.51 -8.15 -9.39
C PRO A 71 3.14 -6.67 -9.14
N LEU A 72 4.15 -5.86 -8.96
CA LEU A 72 4.02 -4.46 -8.59
C LEU A 72 4.85 -3.58 -9.53
N GLU A 73 4.21 -2.62 -10.14
CA GLU A 73 4.90 -1.57 -10.86
C GLU A 73 5.24 -0.44 -9.90
N ILE A 74 6.52 -0.13 -9.77
CA ILE A 74 7.04 0.86 -8.84
C ILE A 74 7.23 2.18 -9.59
N PHE A 75 6.62 3.24 -9.06
CA PHE A 75 6.73 4.59 -9.61
C PHE A 75 7.62 5.46 -8.72
N PRO A 76 8.47 6.31 -9.31
CA PRO A 76 9.33 7.16 -8.51
C PRO A 76 8.52 8.19 -7.71
N ALA A 77 8.93 8.41 -6.47
CA ALA A 77 8.27 9.38 -5.59
C ALA A 77 8.57 10.83 -6.00
N LEU A 78 9.74 11.08 -6.58
CA LEU A 78 10.21 12.42 -6.86
C LEU A 78 9.20 13.28 -7.65
N PRO A 79 8.59 12.80 -8.74
CA PRO A 79 7.58 13.58 -9.47
C PRO A 79 6.30 13.85 -8.68
N LEU A 80 6.06 13.12 -7.59
CA LEU A 80 4.85 13.25 -6.77
C LEU A 80 5.02 14.24 -5.63
N ARG A 81 6.22 14.76 -5.40
CA ARG A 81 6.56 15.53 -4.19
C ARG A 81 5.73 16.78 -4.00
N ASP A 82 5.47 17.52 -5.07
CA ASP A 82 4.73 18.79 -4.95
C ASP A 82 3.28 18.54 -4.55
N ARG A 83 2.62 17.57 -5.19
CA ARG A 83 1.25 17.23 -4.84
C ARG A 83 1.17 16.65 -3.43
N ALA A 84 2.10 15.81 -3.05
CA ALA A 84 2.16 15.25 -1.69
C ALA A 84 2.29 16.38 -0.66
N TRP A 85 3.11 17.39 -0.94
CA TRP A 85 3.24 18.56 -0.07
C TRP A 85 1.93 19.34 0.06
N GLU A 86 1.20 19.50 -1.03
CA GLU A 86 -0.11 20.19 -1.01
C GLU A 86 -1.10 19.47 -0.09
N LEU A 87 -0.99 18.15 0.07
CA LEU A 87 -1.89 17.34 0.87
C LEU A 87 -1.48 17.21 2.33
N ARG A 88 -0.42 17.90 2.76
CA ARG A 88 0.22 17.72 4.08
C ARG A 88 -0.70 17.94 5.29
N GLU A 89 -1.72 18.74 5.17
CA GLU A 89 -2.57 19.08 6.32
C GLU A 89 -3.54 17.95 6.69
N ASN A 90 -3.88 17.11 5.73
CA ASN A 90 -4.89 16.07 5.91
C ASN A 90 -4.34 14.65 5.85
N LEU A 91 -3.10 14.48 5.42
CA LEU A 91 -2.47 13.19 5.21
C LEU A 91 -1.04 13.18 5.76
N THR A 92 -0.61 12.02 6.26
CA THR A 92 0.81 11.82 6.55
C THR A 92 1.59 11.92 5.25
N ALA A 93 2.91 12.14 5.34
CA ALA A 93 3.73 12.23 4.14
C ALA A 93 3.61 10.96 3.29
N ALA A 94 3.74 9.79 3.89
CA ALA A 94 3.63 8.52 3.16
C ALA A 94 2.28 8.39 2.46
N ASP A 95 1.18 8.60 3.18
CA ASP A 95 -0.17 8.49 2.62
C ASP A 95 -0.38 9.48 1.46
N ALA A 96 0.18 10.68 1.59
CA ALA A 96 0.09 11.70 0.55
C ALA A 96 0.74 11.24 -0.77
N PHE A 97 1.84 10.48 -0.71
CA PHE A 97 2.46 9.93 -1.91
C PHE A 97 1.58 8.86 -2.57
N PHE A 98 0.95 7.98 -1.78
CA PHE A 98 0.03 6.98 -2.34
C PHE A 98 -1.18 7.64 -3.00
N VAL A 99 -1.77 8.63 -2.34
CA VAL A 99 -2.91 9.38 -2.89
C VAL A 99 -2.52 10.13 -4.15
N SER A 100 -1.36 10.77 -4.15
CA SER A 100 -0.85 11.51 -5.32
C SER A 100 -0.66 10.58 -6.52
N LEU A 101 -0.15 9.38 -6.30
CA LEU A 101 0.01 8.40 -7.37
C LEU A 101 -1.34 7.97 -7.93
N ALA A 102 -2.30 7.64 -7.07
CA ALA A 102 -3.64 7.25 -7.50
C ALA A 102 -4.30 8.35 -8.33
N GLU A 103 -4.16 9.59 -7.89
CA GLU A 103 -4.68 10.75 -8.62
C GLU A 103 -4.01 10.90 -9.99
N LEU A 104 -2.68 10.80 -10.03
CA LEU A 104 -1.93 10.92 -11.27
C LEU A 104 -2.29 9.85 -12.29
N LEU A 105 -2.45 8.61 -11.85
CA LEU A 105 -2.79 7.49 -12.70
C LEU A 105 -4.29 7.39 -13.00
N ALA A 106 -5.12 8.17 -12.31
CA ALA A 106 -6.58 8.06 -12.36
C ALA A 106 -7.03 6.64 -12.04
N GLU A 107 -6.42 6.05 -11.02
CA GLU A 107 -6.67 4.66 -10.60
C GLU A 107 -7.19 4.62 -9.16
N PRO A 108 -7.91 3.56 -8.77
CA PRO A 108 -8.34 3.39 -7.39
C PRO A 108 -7.16 3.21 -6.44
N LEU A 109 -7.38 3.57 -5.18
CA LEU A 109 -6.47 3.29 -4.07
C LEU A 109 -7.06 2.18 -3.20
N ALA A 110 -6.33 1.09 -3.03
CA ALA A 110 -6.71 -0.01 -2.16
C ALA A 110 -5.95 0.08 -0.84
N THR A 111 -6.67 0.11 0.26
CA THR A 111 -6.10 0.28 1.60
C THR A 111 -6.97 -0.36 2.68
N LYS A 112 -6.35 -0.79 3.77
CA LYS A 112 -7.05 -1.20 5.00
C LYS A 112 -7.38 -0.01 5.89
N ASP A 113 -6.73 1.12 5.67
CA ASP A 113 -6.86 2.31 6.52
C ASP A 113 -8.12 3.09 6.13
N ARG A 114 -9.11 3.10 7.04
CA ARG A 114 -10.39 3.78 6.80
C ARG A 114 -10.24 5.30 6.68
N ASP A 115 -9.33 5.87 7.46
CA ASP A 115 -9.11 7.32 7.45
C ASP A 115 -8.47 7.74 6.13
N LEU A 116 -7.51 6.95 5.64
CA LEU A 116 -6.90 7.18 4.35
C LEU A 116 -7.93 7.04 3.22
N ALA A 117 -8.76 6.00 3.27
CA ALA A 117 -9.82 5.81 2.28
C ALA A 117 -10.79 6.99 2.27
N PHE A 118 -11.19 7.46 3.44
CA PHE A 118 -12.07 8.62 3.55
C PHE A 118 -11.44 9.87 2.94
N ALA A 119 -10.18 10.15 3.27
CA ALA A 119 -9.47 11.30 2.75
C ALA A 119 -9.31 11.23 1.22
N ALA A 120 -8.99 10.05 0.69
CA ALA A 120 -8.86 9.85 -0.75
C ALA A 120 -10.19 10.08 -1.48
N ARG A 121 -11.28 9.54 -0.93
CA ARG A 121 -12.62 9.78 -1.51
C ARG A 121 -12.98 11.26 -1.51
N SER A 122 -12.61 11.99 -0.47
CA SER A 122 -12.85 13.43 -0.39
C SER A 122 -12.13 14.21 -1.51
N LEU A 123 -11.08 13.62 -2.07
CA LEU A 123 -10.33 14.19 -3.19
C LEU A 123 -10.81 13.66 -4.54
N GLY A 124 -11.91 12.89 -4.57
CA GLY A 124 -12.46 12.33 -5.81
C GLY A 124 -11.76 11.06 -6.28
N ILE A 125 -10.96 10.41 -5.43
CA ILE A 125 -10.28 9.17 -5.77
C ILE A 125 -11.17 8.00 -5.38
N GLU A 126 -11.36 7.06 -6.31
CA GLU A 126 -12.05 5.80 -6.01
C GLU A 126 -11.20 4.98 -5.04
N THR A 127 -11.82 4.37 -4.05
CA THR A 127 -11.12 3.57 -3.05
C THR A 127 -11.68 2.16 -2.98
N ILE A 128 -10.79 1.23 -2.66
CA ILE A 128 -11.14 -0.15 -2.35
C ILE A 128 -10.74 -0.37 -0.90
N GLU A 129 -11.71 -0.46 0.00
CA GLU A 129 -11.46 -0.70 1.42
C GLU A 129 -11.20 -2.18 1.64
N LEU A 130 -9.94 -2.52 1.93
CA LEU A 130 -9.50 -3.89 2.19
C LEU A 130 -9.87 -4.29 3.62
N ALA A 131 -10.18 -5.57 3.82
CA ALA A 131 -10.53 -6.14 5.12
C ALA A 131 -11.71 -5.41 5.80
N LYS A 132 -12.65 -4.92 4.99
CA LYS A 132 -13.82 -4.20 5.48
C LYS A 132 -14.70 -5.11 6.33
N GLY A 133 -15.06 -4.66 7.54
CA GLY A 133 -15.91 -5.42 8.45
C GLY A 133 -15.15 -6.33 9.42
N HIS A 134 -13.83 -6.34 9.37
CA HIS A 134 -12.98 -7.10 10.30
C HIS A 134 -12.58 -6.33 11.54
#